data_a34d78867b247d1bf80a4e829eb6a1f7
#
_entry.id   a34d78867b247d1bf80a4e829eb6a1f7
#
_cell.length_a   1.000
_cell.length_b   1.000
_cell.length_c   1.000
_cell.angle_alpha   90.00
_cell.angle_beta   90.00
_cell.angle_gamma   90.00
#
_symmetry.space_group_name_H-M   'P 1'
#
loop_
_entity.id
_entity.type
_entity.pdbx_description
1 polymer ?
#
loop_
_entity_poly.entity_id
_entity_poly.type
_entity_poly.pdbx_seq_one_letter_code
_entity_poly.pdbx_strand_id
1 'polypeptide(L)'
;MKQVIKDALDECWSLFVEGKMDESDAKLSEAIAMAESEEERLEVGQYVHNHILTRREAKRSDVDVCALLSEVKDFVRLAPLAERYFGKGGAWLSQRINGNLVNGKPASFTSSELQNLSAALADVGIHLISASRAIKNSI
;
A
#
# COMPACT_ATOMS: atom_id res chain seq x y z
N MET A 1 -2.97 -25.44 17.55
CA MET A 1 -1.57 -24.92 17.47
C MET A 1 -1.08 -24.63 18.89
N LYS A 2 0.14 -25.03 19.18
CA LYS A 2 0.75 -24.82 20.49
C LYS A 2 0.96 -23.33 20.74
N GLN A 3 0.81 -22.90 22.01
CA GLN A 3 0.98 -21.49 22.39
C GLN A 3 2.39 -20.98 22.10
N VAL A 4 3.41 -21.85 22.26
CA VAL A 4 4.82 -21.51 21.97
C VAL A 4 5.01 -21.13 20.50
N ILE A 5 4.37 -21.85 19.58
CA ILE A 5 4.41 -21.57 18.14
C ILE A 5 3.73 -20.23 17.85
N LYS A 6 2.57 -20.00 18.45
CA LYS A 6 1.82 -18.76 18.28
C LYS A 6 2.62 -17.56 18.77
N ASP A 7 3.25 -17.68 19.92
CA ASP A 7 4.09 -16.60 20.47
C ASP A 7 5.27 -16.29 19.57
N ALA A 8 5.91 -17.31 19.00
CA ALA A 8 7.00 -17.13 18.03
C ALA A 8 6.53 -16.42 16.75
N LEU A 9 5.34 -16.75 16.26
CA LEU A 9 4.75 -16.10 15.09
C LEU A 9 4.37 -14.65 15.38
N ASP A 10 3.83 -14.36 16.55
CA ASP A 10 3.49 -13.00 16.97
C ASP A 10 4.76 -12.13 17.08
N GLU A 11 5.84 -12.68 17.61
CA GLU A 11 7.15 -12.01 17.64
C GLU A 11 7.72 -11.79 16.24
N CYS A 12 7.57 -12.77 15.35
CA CYS A 12 7.93 -12.64 13.94
C CYS A 12 7.22 -11.43 13.29
N TRP A 13 5.94 -11.28 13.53
CA TRP A 13 5.16 -10.14 13.01
C TRP A 13 5.62 -8.81 13.57
N SER A 14 5.91 -8.74 14.87
CA SER A 14 6.42 -7.53 15.50
C SER A 14 7.74 -7.09 14.88
N LEU A 15 8.66 -8.03 14.65
CA LEU A 15 9.93 -7.77 14.00
C LEU A 15 9.76 -7.32 12.53
N PHE A 16 8.84 -7.92 11.83
CA PHE A 16 8.52 -7.54 10.45
C PHE A 16 8.00 -6.10 10.36
N VAL A 17 7.10 -5.72 11.27
CA VAL A 17 6.55 -4.35 11.34
C VAL A 17 7.65 -3.33 11.66
N GLU A 18 8.62 -3.70 12.49
CA GLU A 18 9.77 -2.85 12.83
C GLU A 18 10.81 -2.74 11.70
N GLY A 19 10.65 -3.52 10.63
CA GLY A 19 11.59 -3.55 9.51
C GLY A 19 12.80 -4.45 9.70
N LYS A 20 12.82 -5.26 10.76
CA LYS A 20 13.90 -6.19 11.08
C LYS A 20 13.69 -7.52 10.34
N MET A 21 13.90 -7.51 9.03
CA MET A 21 13.56 -8.63 8.16
C MET A 21 14.33 -9.91 8.49
N ASP A 22 15.65 -9.82 8.71
CA ASP A 22 16.49 -11.00 9.00
C ASP A 22 16.06 -11.68 10.32
N GLU A 23 15.77 -10.88 11.35
CA GLU A 23 15.29 -11.39 12.64
C GLU A 23 13.89 -11.96 12.52
N SER A 24 13.02 -11.34 11.72
CA SER A 24 11.68 -11.84 11.42
C SER A 24 11.73 -13.19 10.73
N ASP A 25 12.57 -13.36 9.71
CA ASP A 25 12.76 -14.62 8.99
C ASP A 25 13.31 -15.73 9.90
N ALA A 26 14.23 -15.39 10.81
CA ALA A 26 14.76 -16.31 11.81
C ALA A 26 13.66 -16.81 12.74
N LYS A 27 12.78 -15.92 13.22
CA LYS A 27 11.65 -16.30 14.08
C LYS A 27 10.61 -17.14 13.35
N LEU A 28 10.35 -16.86 12.10
CA LEU A 28 9.45 -17.67 11.28
C LEU A 28 10.00 -19.09 11.11
N SER A 29 11.28 -19.22 10.81
CA SER A 29 11.96 -20.52 10.70
C SER A 29 11.91 -21.31 12.02
N GLU A 30 12.10 -20.63 13.15
CA GLU A 30 11.98 -21.20 14.47
C GLU A 30 10.57 -21.73 14.73
N ALA A 31 9.55 -20.94 14.40
CA ALA A 31 8.14 -21.33 14.56
C ALA A 31 7.80 -22.55 13.70
N ILE A 32 8.27 -22.59 12.47
CA ILE A 32 8.06 -23.72 11.56
C ILE A 32 8.76 -24.99 12.10
N ALA A 33 9.96 -24.84 12.66
CA ALA A 33 10.70 -25.97 13.24
C ALA A 33 10.03 -26.55 14.49
N MET A 34 9.23 -25.77 15.22
CA MET A 34 8.48 -26.22 16.38
C MET A 34 7.26 -27.10 16.01
N ALA A 35 6.82 -27.04 14.78
CA ALA A 35 5.70 -27.85 14.30
C ALA A 35 6.16 -29.32 14.14
N GLU A 36 5.58 -30.21 14.92
CA GLU A 36 5.97 -31.63 14.96
C GLU A 36 5.15 -32.50 14.01
N SER A 37 3.96 -32.05 13.62
CA SER A 37 3.06 -32.78 12.74
C SER A 37 2.75 -31.98 11.50
N GLU A 38 2.27 -32.67 10.45
CA GLU A 38 1.80 -32.04 9.24
C GLU A 38 0.59 -31.16 9.49
N GLU A 39 -0.29 -31.58 10.41
CA GLU A 39 -1.45 -30.80 10.83
C GLU A 39 -1.03 -29.46 11.49
N GLU A 40 -0.02 -29.47 12.36
CA GLU A 40 0.54 -28.25 12.95
C GLU A 40 1.17 -27.33 11.91
N ARG A 41 1.85 -27.89 10.92
CA ARG A 41 2.43 -27.12 9.80
C ARG A 41 1.36 -26.43 8.99
N LEU A 42 0.23 -27.09 8.74
CA LEU A 42 -0.90 -26.50 8.04
C LEU A 42 -1.51 -25.37 8.87
N GLU A 43 -1.63 -25.54 10.17
CA GLU A 43 -2.13 -24.50 11.09
C GLU A 43 -1.22 -23.27 11.08
N VAL A 44 0.11 -23.46 11.11
CA VAL A 44 1.09 -22.37 11.02
C VAL A 44 0.95 -21.64 9.69
N GLY A 45 0.86 -22.37 8.59
CA GLY A 45 0.67 -21.79 7.27
C GLY A 45 -0.60 -20.97 7.16
N GLN A 46 -1.71 -21.46 7.73
CA GLN A 46 -2.98 -20.77 7.73
C GLN A 46 -2.96 -19.52 8.62
N TYR A 47 -2.30 -19.59 9.76
CA TYR A 47 -2.13 -18.43 10.65
C TYR A 47 -1.35 -17.31 9.95
N VAL A 48 -0.24 -17.65 9.29
CA VAL A 48 0.56 -16.69 8.52
C VAL A 48 -0.27 -16.09 7.38
N HIS A 49 -0.99 -16.92 6.64
CA HIS A 49 -1.85 -16.49 5.54
C HIS A 49 -2.94 -15.51 6.02
N ASN A 50 -3.61 -15.82 7.12
CA ASN A 50 -4.63 -14.95 7.70
C ASN A 50 -4.04 -13.61 8.16
N HIS A 51 -2.84 -13.61 8.70
CA HIS A 51 -2.14 -12.37 9.09
C HIS A 51 -1.83 -11.50 7.87
N ILE A 52 -1.38 -12.10 6.77
CA ILE A 52 -1.14 -11.38 5.53
C ILE A 52 -2.43 -10.74 5.01
N LEU A 53 -3.55 -11.50 5.01
CA LEU A 53 -4.84 -10.99 4.54
C LEU A 53 -5.43 -9.90 5.44
N THR A 54 -5.23 -9.98 6.75
CA THR A 54 -5.77 -9.01 7.71
C THR A 54 -4.85 -7.81 7.92
N ARG A 55 -3.58 -7.93 7.52
CA ARG A 55 -2.64 -6.84 7.67
C ARG A 55 -2.98 -5.72 6.70
N ARG A 56 -3.27 -4.56 7.26
CA ARG A 56 -3.46 -3.33 6.50
C ARG A 56 -2.19 -2.51 6.57
N GLU A 57 -1.78 -2.02 5.43
CA GLU A 57 -0.69 -1.06 5.35
C GLU A 57 -1.05 0.22 6.11
N ALA A 58 -0.10 0.77 6.85
CA ALA A 58 -0.31 1.99 7.62
C ALA A 58 -0.58 3.19 6.71
N LYS A 59 -1.50 4.05 7.13
CA LYS A 59 -1.79 5.30 6.44
C LYS A 59 -0.66 6.31 6.66
N ARG A 60 -0.32 7.02 5.61
CA ARG A 60 0.72 8.04 5.59
C ARG A 60 0.10 9.43 5.70
N SER A 61 -0.35 9.79 6.90
CA SER A 61 -0.91 11.12 7.20
C SER A 61 0.15 12.23 7.28
N ASP A 62 1.43 11.85 7.26
CA ASP A 62 2.57 12.77 7.25
C ASP A 62 2.84 13.41 5.88
N VAL A 63 2.20 12.93 4.82
CA VAL A 63 2.37 13.44 3.45
C VAL A 63 1.15 14.28 3.06
N ASP A 64 1.40 15.57 2.79
CA ASP A 64 0.36 16.50 2.32
C ASP A 64 0.27 16.46 0.79
N VAL A 65 -0.51 15.51 0.28
CA VAL A 65 -0.69 15.32 -1.16
C VAL A 65 -1.41 16.50 -1.81
N CYS A 66 -2.34 17.13 -1.07
CA CYS A 66 -3.05 18.31 -1.57
C CYS A 66 -2.07 19.45 -1.91
N ALA A 67 -1.11 19.71 -1.03
CA ALA A 67 -0.09 20.72 -1.27
C ALA A 67 0.83 20.34 -2.44
N LEU A 68 1.23 19.07 -2.52
CA LEU A 68 2.11 18.56 -3.60
C LEU A 68 1.43 18.64 -4.97
N LEU A 69 0.10 18.50 -5.02
CA LEU A 69 -0.67 18.56 -6.27
C LEU A 69 -1.21 19.95 -6.60
N SER A 70 -0.87 20.96 -5.81
CA SER A 70 -1.43 22.32 -5.96
C SER A 70 -1.26 22.92 -7.36
N GLU A 71 -0.14 22.61 -8.03
CA GLU A 71 0.15 23.12 -9.37
C GLU A 71 -0.49 22.32 -10.49
N VAL A 72 -0.82 21.04 -10.25
CA VAL A 72 -1.29 20.12 -11.31
C VAL A 72 -2.76 19.77 -11.21
N LYS A 73 -3.41 19.99 -10.07
CA LYS A 73 -4.79 19.56 -9.84
C LYS A 73 -5.80 20.19 -10.80
N ASP A 74 -5.51 21.39 -11.32
CA ASP A 74 -6.37 22.08 -12.28
C ASP A 74 -6.24 21.54 -13.71
N PHE A 75 -5.20 20.75 -13.98
CA PHE A 75 -4.90 20.18 -15.29
C PHE A 75 -5.18 18.70 -15.38
N VAL A 76 -5.47 18.03 -14.27
CA VAL A 76 -5.66 16.59 -14.19
C VAL A 76 -7.04 16.27 -13.66
N ARG A 77 -7.78 15.44 -14.41
CA ARG A 77 -9.11 14.98 -13.99
C ARG A 77 -8.94 13.78 -13.05
N LEU A 78 -9.48 13.90 -11.84
CA LEU A 78 -9.31 12.88 -10.81
C LEU A 78 -10.08 11.60 -11.10
N ALA A 79 -11.28 11.69 -11.68
CA ALA A 79 -12.08 10.50 -11.95
C ALA A 79 -11.39 9.52 -12.92
N PRO A 80 -10.91 9.93 -14.11
CA PRO A 80 -10.15 9.05 -14.99
C PRO A 80 -8.85 8.54 -14.37
N LEU A 81 -8.16 9.39 -13.60
CA LEU A 81 -6.93 9.02 -12.92
C LEU A 81 -7.18 7.91 -11.90
N ALA A 82 -8.23 8.06 -11.09
CA ALA A 82 -8.61 7.07 -10.08
C ALA A 82 -9.02 5.74 -10.72
N GLU A 83 -9.83 5.78 -11.76
CA GLU A 83 -10.30 4.57 -12.45
C GLU A 83 -9.16 3.82 -13.12
N ARG A 84 -8.29 4.54 -13.83
CA ARG A 84 -7.23 3.93 -14.64
C ARG A 84 -6.09 3.36 -13.79
N TYR A 85 -5.68 4.05 -12.75
CA TYR A 85 -4.47 3.68 -11.98
C TYR A 85 -4.76 3.03 -10.64
N PHE A 86 -5.96 3.23 -10.08
CA PHE A 86 -6.33 2.70 -8.76
C PHE A 86 -7.52 1.73 -8.80
N GLY A 87 -8.27 1.68 -9.90
CA GLY A 87 -9.50 0.91 -9.96
C GLY A 87 -10.57 1.43 -9.00
N LYS A 88 -10.54 2.74 -8.69
CA LYS A 88 -11.44 3.40 -7.74
C LYS A 88 -12.17 4.55 -8.43
N GLY A 89 -13.20 5.11 -7.78
CA GLY A 89 -13.89 6.29 -8.26
C GLY A 89 -13.16 7.60 -7.92
N GLY A 90 -13.54 8.67 -8.63
CA GLY A 90 -12.96 9.99 -8.41
C GLY A 90 -13.17 10.52 -6.99
N ALA A 91 -14.30 10.19 -6.36
CA ALA A 91 -14.58 10.57 -4.97
C ALA A 91 -13.57 9.95 -3.99
N TRP A 92 -13.19 8.69 -4.20
CA TRP A 92 -12.18 8.00 -3.40
C TRP A 92 -10.85 8.77 -3.42
N LEU A 93 -10.39 9.15 -4.61
CA LEU A 93 -9.13 9.86 -4.79
C LEU A 93 -9.20 11.28 -4.21
N SER A 94 -10.29 12.00 -4.48
CA SER A 94 -10.52 13.36 -3.96
C SER A 94 -10.53 13.39 -2.45
N GLN A 95 -11.19 12.44 -1.79
CA GLN A 95 -11.23 12.34 -0.34
C GLN A 95 -9.83 12.19 0.26
N ARG A 96 -8.99 11.37 -0.35
CA ARG A 96 -7.62 11.13 0.13
C ARG A 96 -6.71 12.32 -0.13
N ILE A 97 -6.83 12.98 -1.27
CA ILE A 97 -6.05 14.18 -1.58
C ILE A 97 -6.39 15.31 -0.59
N ASN A 98 -7.67 15.52 -0.32
CA ASN A 98 -8.15 16.62 0.52
C ASN A 98 -8.18 16.28 2.02
N GLY A 99 -7.91 15.02 2.39
CA GLY A 99 -7.96 14.59 3.79
C GLY A 99 -9.37 14.64 4.39
N ASN A 100 -10.42 14.42 3.58
CA ASN A 100 -11.78 14.43 4.05
C ASN A 100 -12.04 13.35 5.08
N LEU A 101 -12.96 13.61 6.03
CA LEU A 101 -13.33 12.62 7.04
C LEU A 101 -14.12 11.49 6.41
N VAL A 102 -13.64 10.26 6.63
CA VAL A 102 -14.32 9.01 6.26
C VAL A 102 -14.40 8.16 7.51
N ASN A 103 -15.61 7.83 7.92
CA ASN A 103 -15.87 7.12 9.19
C ASN A 103 -15.19 7.80 10.40
N GLY A 104 -15.22 9.12 10.44
CA GLY A 104 -14.68 9.93 11.54
C GLY A 104 -13.16 10.10 11.55
N LYS A 105 -12.45 9.60 10.53
CA LYS A 105 -11.00 9.73 10.41
C LYS A 105 -10.63 10.42 9.09
N PRO A 106 -9.55 11.24 9.05
CA PRO A 106 -9.06 11.80 7.81
C PRO A 106 -8.64 10.70 6.84
N ALA A 107 -9.13 10.76 5.61
CA ALA A 107 -8.69 9.87 4.55
C ALA A 107 -7.25 10.21 4.16
N SER A 108 -6.40 9.20 4.03
CA SER A 108 -5.00 9.37 3.66
C SER A 108 -4.54 8.17 2.85
N PHE A 109 -3.37 8.31 2.19
CA PHE A 109 -2.78 7.26 1.39
C PHE A 109 -1.88 6.35 2.22
N THR A 110 -1.78 5.10 1.81
CA THR A 110 -0.71 4.20 2.24
C THR A 110 0.55 4.48 1.42
N SER A 111 1.70 3.93 1.83
CA SER A 111 2.93 4.06 1.05
C SER A 111 2.81 3.47 -0.34
N SER A 112 2.16 2.32 -0.50
CA SER A 112 1.91 1.70 -1.81
C SER A 112 1.03 2.57 -2.69
N GLU A 113 0.01 3.17 -2.13
CA GLU A 113 -0.88 4.09 -2.84
C GLU A 113 -0.14 5.36 -3.28
N LEU A 114 0.75 5.90 -2.44
CA LEU A 114 1.59 7.03 -2.79
C LEU A 114 2.56 6.70 -3.93
N GLN A 115 3.18 5.50 -3.90
CA GLN A 115 4.03 5.04 -5.00
C GLN A 115 3.24 4.91 -6.30
N ASN A 116 2.03 4.38 -6.23
CA ASN A 116 1.15 4.26 -7.38
C ASN A 116 0.73 5.64 -7.93
N LEU A 117 0.41 6.58 -7.05
CA LEU A 117 0.10 7.96 -7.44
C LEU A 117 1.29 8.63 -8.13
N SER A 118 2.49 8.46 -7.59
CA SER A 118 3.73 8.98 -8.20
C SER A 118 3.93 8.42 -9.60
N ALA A 119 3.77 7.11 -9.78
CA ALA A 119 3.89 6.44 -11.07
C ALA A 119 2.80 6.90 -12.06
N ALA A 120 1.58 7.08 -11.57
CA ALA A 120 0.46 7.56 -12.38
C ALA A 120 0.71 8.97 -12.91
N LEU A 121 1.18 9.87 -12.06
CA LEU A 121 1.50 11.25 -12.45
C LEU A 121 2.67 11.29 -13.43
N ALA A 122 3.69 10.45 -13.25
CA ALA A 122 4.79 10.34 -14.18
C ALA A 122 4.32 9.85 -15.55
N ASP A 123 3.43 8.87 -15.59
CA ASP A 123 2.84 8.36 -16.83
C ASP A 123 2.02 9.44 -17.56
N VAL A 124 1.20 10.17 -16.83
CA VAL A 124 0.46 11.33 -17.38
C VAL A 124 1.42 12.38 -17.94
N GLY A 125 2.50 12.66 -17.22
CA GLY A 125 3.53 13.60 -17.68
C GLY A 125 4.18 13.17 -18.98
N ILE A 126 4.47 11.89 -19.16
CA ILE A 126 5.01 11.34 -20.41
C ILE A 126 4.02 11.52 -21.55
N HIS A 127 2.74 11.26 -21.33
CA HIS A 127 1.71 11.46 -22.35
C HIS A 127 1.57 12.94 -22.73
N LEU A 128 1.64 13.84 -21.77
CA LEU A 128 1.57 15.28 -22.04
C LEU A 128 2.77 15.75 -22.86
N ILE A 129 3.97 15.30 -22.54
CA ILE A 129 5.18 15.62 -23.29
C ILE A 129 5.10 15.05 -24.71
N SER A 130 4.62 13.82 -24.88
CA SER A 130 4.44 13.20 -26.18
C SER A 130 3.46 13.97 -27.06
N ALA A 131 2.32 14.38 -26.50
CA ALA A 131 1.34 15.19 -27.20
C ALA A 131 1.91 16.55 -27.61
N SER A 132 2.66 17.20 -26.73
CA SER A 132 3.33 18.46 -26.99
C SER A 132 4.29 18.37 -28.18
N ARG A 133 5.10 17.31 -28.21
CA ARG A 133 6.05 17.06 -29.31
C ARG A 133 5.33 16.77 -30.63
N ALA A 134 4.25 15.97 -30.60
CA ALA A 134 3.47 15.67 -31.78
C ALA A 134 2.84 16.93 -32.37
N ILE A 135 2.31 17.81 -31.54
CA ILE A 135 1.76 19.11 -31.98
C ILE A 135 2.86 19.95 -32.63
N LYS A 136 4.00 20.07 -31.96
CA LYS A 136 5.15 20.84 -32.47
C LYS A 136 5.61 20.34 -33.86
N ASN A 137 5.67 19.01 -34.03
CA ASN A 137 6.08 18.40 -35.29
C ASN A 137 5.03 18.53 -36.41
N SER A 138 3.80 18.90 -36.07
CA SER A 138 2.69 19.09 -37.00
C SER A 138 2.60 20.53 -37.55
N ILE A 139 3.35 21.45 -36.98
CA ILE A 139 3.31 22.89 -37.36
C ILE A 139 4.23 23.18 -38.56
#